data_7d2ce08a4eccbb46100eb67ed244f6c7
#
_entry.id   7d2ce08a4eccbb46100eb67ed244f6c7
#
_cell.length_a   1.000
_cell.length_b   1.000
_cell.length_c   1.000
_cell.angle_alpha   90.00
_cell.angle_beta   90.00
_cell.angle_gamma   90.00
#
_symmetry.space_group_name_H-M   'P 1'
#
loop_
_entity.id
_entity.type
_entity.pdbx_description
1 polymer ?
#
loop_
_entity_poly.entity_id
_entity_poly.type
_entity_poly.pdbx_seq_one_letter_code
_entity_poly.pdbx_strand_id
1 'polypeptide(L)'
;MISIVYWSQTGNTQAMAEAISEGVTEAGKEAKIIDVTDASLDALKTEKVFALGCPAMGAEVLEESEMEPFVSELEGSVGGKTIALFGSYGWGDGQWMRDWVERMEAAGACVLNGEGLICQEVPNDAAVAECKALGRQLAAQ
;
A
#
# COMPACT_ATOMS: atom_id res chain seq x y z
N MET A 1 -3.33 -15.06 5.40
CA MET A 1 -2.11 -14.22 5.31
C MET A 1 -2.41 -12.96 4.52
N ILE A 2 -1.90 -11.83 4.98
CA ILE A 2 -2.10 -10.55 4.31
C ILE A 2 -0.80 -10.11 3.65
N SER A 3 -0.81 -9.90 2.34
CA SER A 3 0.37 -9.44 1.61
C SER A 3 0.46 -7.92 1.67
N ILE A 4 1.66 -7.42 1.88
CA ILE A 4 1.97 -5.98 1.89
C ILE A 4 3.04 -5.78 0.81
N VAL A 5 2.61 -5.34 -0.36
CA VAL A 5 3.48 -5.20 -1.54
C VAL A 5 3.91 -3.74 -1.67
N TYR A 6 5.20 -3.51 -1.80
CA TYR A 6 5.72 -2.14 -1.84
C TYR A 6 6.86 -1.98 -2.84
N TRP A 7 7.10 -0.74 -3.23
CA TRP A 7 8.33 -0.31 -3.88
C TRP A 7 8.92 0.82 -3.02
N SER A 8 10.23 0.80 -2.81
CA SER A 8 10.88 1.81 -1.99
C SER A 8 12.24 2.16 -2.57
N GLN A 9 12.59 3.44 -2.56
CA GLN A 9 13.89 3.91 -3.02
C GLN A 9 14.81 4.23 -1.85
N THR A 10 14.31 5.01 -0.89
CA THR A 10 15.10 5.50 0.25
C THR A 10 14.89 4.68 1.52
N GLY A 11 13.97 3.73 1.50
CA GLY A 11 13.61 2.94 2.69
C GLY A 11 12.44 3.48 3.48
N ASN A 12 11.91 4.65 3.15
CA ASN A 12 10.80 5.26 3.91
C ASN A 12 9.49 4.48 3.73
N THR A 13 9.12 4.15 2.50
CA THR A 13 7.92 3.36 2.23
C THR A 13 8.09 1.95 2.79
N GLN A 14 9.29 1.39 2.73
CA GLN A 14 9.59 0.09 3.34
C GLN A 14 9.36 0.11 4.85
N ALA A 15 9.81 1.18 5.53
CA ALA A 15 9.58 1.33 6.97
C ALA A 15 8.09 1.38 7.29
N MET A 16 7.29 2.03 6.44
CA MET A 16 5.83 2.04 6.60
C MET A 16 5.26 0.62 6.45
N ALA A 17 5.73 -0.13 5.45
CA ALA A 17 5.29 -1.51 5.23
C ALA A 17 5.59 -2.39 6.46
N GLU A 18 6.76 -2.23 7.05
CA GLU A 18 7.16 -2.97 8.25
C GLU A 18 6.23 -2.66 9.43
N ALA A 19 5.89 -1.39 9.63
CA ALA A 19 4.99 -0.99 10.70
C ALA A 19 3.56 -1.51 10.48
N ILE A 20 3.08 -1.51 9.25
CA ILE A 20 1.77 -2.08 8.90
C ILE A 20 1.77 -3.59 9.22
N SER A 21 2.85 -4.28 8.86
CA SER A 21 3.03 -5.70 9.15
C SER A 21 2.95 -5.98 10.65
N GLU A 22 3.59 -5.14 11.46
CA GLU A 22 3.52 -5.27 12.92
C GLU A 22 2.08 -5.16 13.44
N GLY A 23 1.31 -4.22 12.90
CA GLY A 23 -0.09 -4.06 13.25
C GLY A 23 -0.94 -5.27 12.88
N VAL A 24 -0.70 -5.86 11.72
CA VAL A 24 -1.39 -7.09 11.30
C VAL A 24 -1.08 -8.23 12.27
N THR A 25 0.18 -8.38 12.63
CA THR A 25 0.63 -9.43 13.55
C THR A 25 0.04 -9.24 14.95
N GLU A 26 0.01 -8.00 15.45
CA GLU A 26 -0.59 -7.68 16.75
C GLU A 26 -2.06 -8.07 16.80
N ALA A 27 -2.75 -8.00 15.68
CA ALA A 27 -4.17 -8.37 15.59
C ALA A 27 -4.38 -9.87 15.37
N GLY A 28 -3.33 -10.66 15.40
CA GLY A 28 -3.43 -12.12 15.33
C GLY A 28 -3.44 -12.72 13.93
N LYS A 29 -3.12 -11.95 12.91
CA LYS A 29 -3.02 -12.43 11.53
C LYS A 29 -1.56 -12.50 11.09
N GLU A 30 -1.29 -13.24 10.03
CA GLU A 30 0.03 -13.29 9.44
C GLU A 30 0.16 -12.24 8.34
N ALA A 31 1.30 -11.57 8.29
CA ALA A 31 1.61 -10.60 7.26
C ALA A 31 2.85 -11.04 6.49
N LYS A 32 2.88 -10.74 5.19
CA LYS A 32 4.04 -10.98 4.36
C LYS A 32 4.39 -9.67 3.64
N ILE A 33 5.58 -9.15 3.92
CA ILE A 33 6.10 -7.96 3.27
C ILE A 33 6.83 -8.40 2.01
N ILE A 34 6.44 -7.86 0.86
CA ILE A 34 6.95 -8.29 -0.44
C ILE A 34 7.36 -7.08 -1.26
N ASP A 35 8.63 -7.05 -1.69
CA ASP A 35 9.06 -6.06 -2.70
C ASP A 35 8.29 -6.37 -3.99
N VAL A 36 7.82 -5.33 -4.68
CA VAL A 36 6.98 -5.52 -5.88
C VAL A 36 7.67 -6.36 -6.95
N THR A 37 9.00 -6.32 -7.00
CA THR A 37 9.76 -7.13 -7.96
C THR A 37 9.66 -8.63 -7.69
N ASP A 38 9.31 -9.01 -6.47
CA ASP A 38 9.16 -10.40 -6.04
C ASP A 38 7.69 -10.80 -5.89
N ALA A 39 6.76 -9.87 -6.12
CA ALA A 39 5.35 -10.13 -5.92
C ALA A 39 4.73 -10.94 -7.05
N SER A 40 3.80 -11.82 -6.69
CA SER A 40 3.04 -12.62 -7.66
C SER A 40 1.66 -12.02 -7.86
N LEU A 41 1.36 -11.60 -9.09
CA LEU A 41 0.02 -11.13 -9.45
C LEU A 41 -1.02 -12.22 -9.24
N ASP A 42 -0.68 -13.46 -9.63
CA ASP A 42 -1.60 -14.57 -9.47
C ASP A 42 -1.96 -14.82 -8.00
N ALA A 43 -0.99 -14.71 -7.11
CA ALA A 43 -1.24 -14.85 -5.67
C ALA A 43 -2.16 -13.73 -5.16
N LEU A 44 -1.91 -12.48 -5.55
CA LEU A 44 -2.75 -11.35 -5.13
C LEU A 44 -4.17 -11.45 -5.66
N LYS A 45 -4.35 -11.99 -6.85
CA LYS A 45 -5.69 -12.18 -7.43
C LYS A 45 -6.56 -13.09 -6.57
N THR A 46 -5.97 -13.97 -5.78
CA THR A 46 -6.71 -14.87 -4.89
C THR A 46 -6.94 -14.28 -3.49
N GLU A 47 -6.22 -13.24 -3.12
CA GLU A 47 -6.37 -12.59 -1.82
C GLU A 47 -7.47 -11.54 -1.87
N LYS A 48 -8.30 -11.49 -0.83
CA LYS A 48 -9.40 -10.51 -0.75
C LYS A 48 -8.99 -9.21 -0.11
N VAL A 49 -7.92 -9.24 0.70
CA VAL A 49 -7.42 -8.09 1.46
C VAL A 49 -5.91 -8.05 1.35
N PHE A 50 -5.36 -6.92 0.95
CA PHE A 50 -3.93 -6.72 0.92
C PHE A 50 -3.60 -5.23 0.91
N ALA A 51 -2.31 -4.89 0.97
CA ALA A 51 -1.84 -3.51 0.96
C ALA A 51 -0.84 -3.30 -0.16
N LEU A 52 -0.87 -2.12 -0.76
CA LEU A 52 0.08 -1.68 -1.78
C LEU A 52 0.72 -0.38 -1.34
N GLY A 53 2.03 -0.28 -1.45
CA GLY A 53 2.77 0.92 -1.07
C GLY A 53 3.75 1.38 -2.13
N CYS A 54 3.81 2.69 -2.35
CA CYS A 54 4.72 3.30 -3.31
C CYS A 54 4.89 4.77 -2.96
N PRO A 55 6.13 5.29 -2.95
CA PRO A 55 6.34 6.71 -2.71
C PRO A 55 5.90 7.54 -3.92
N ALA A 56 5.69 8.84 -3.70
CA ALA A 56 5.48 9.79 -4.78
C ALA A 56 6.78 9.92 -5.58
N MET A 57 6.71 9.76 -6.88
CA MET A 57 7.86 9.86 -7.78
C MET A 57 7.69 11.03 -8.74
N GLY A 58 8.78 11.70 -9.05
CA GLY A 58 8.81 12.74 -10.09
C GLY A 58 7.65 13.74 -10.00
N ALA A 59 6.75 13.71 -10.95
CA ALA A 59 5.59 14.60 -11.04
C ALA A 59 4.37 14.04 -10.30
N GLU A 60 4.56 13.51 -9.10
CA GLU A 60 3.52 12.90 -8.27
C GLU A 60 2.81 11.74 -8.99
N VAL A 61 3.60 10.75 -9.39
CA VAL A 61 3.11 9.52 -10.02
C VAL A 61 3.69 8.31 -9.29
N LEU A 62 3.15 7.13 -9.58
CA LEU A 62 3.73 5.88 -9.10
C LEU A 62 5.07 5.63 -9.79
N GLU A 63 5.91 4.81 -9.17
CA GLU A 63 7.19 4.41 -9.76
C GLU A 63 6.91 3.69 -11.09
N GLU A 64 7.56 4.12 -12.16
CA GLU A 64 7.21 3.74 -13.54
C GLU A 64 7.70 2.36 -13.97
N SER A 65 8.83 1.89 -13.43
CA SER A 65 9.48 0.67 -13.92
C SER A 65 8.86 -0.61 -13.38
N GLU A 66 8.42 -0.60 -12.13
CA GLU A 66 7.95 -1.80 -11.45
C GLU A 66 6.52 -1.67 -10.93
N MET A 67 6.25 -0.62 -10.15
CA MET A 67 4.94 -0.47 -9.50
C MET A 67 3.83 -0.14 -10.50
N GLU A 68 4.05 0.79 -11.41
CA GLU A 68 3.02 1.18 -12.38
C GLU A 68 2.58 -0.01 -13.26
N PRO A 69 3.51 -0.79 -13.85
CA PRO A 69 3.11 -1.98 -14.60
C PRO A 69 2.37 -3.00 -13.76
N PHE A 70 2.80 -3.20 -12.51
CA PHE A 70 2.18 -4.15 -11.59
C PHE A 70 0.72 -3.74 -11.31
N VAL A 71 0.51 -2.47 -10.98
CA VAL A 71 -0.83 -1.93 -10.70
C VAL A 71 -1.72 -2.00 -11.93
N SER A 72 -1.17 -1.67 -13.12
CA SER A 72 -1.92 -1.74 -14.37
C SER A 72 -2.47 -3.13 -14.64
N GLU A 73 -1.66 -4.16 -14.39
CA GLU A 73 -2.11 -5.54 -14.57
C GLU A 73 -3.09 -5.97 -13.48
N LEU A 74 -2.86 -5.50 -12.25
CA LEU A 74 -3.71 -5.86 -11.12
C LEU A 74 -5.11 -5.26 -11.20
N GLU A 75 -5.25 -4.09 -11.81
CA GLU A 75 -6.53 -3.38 -11.91
C GLU A 75 -7.69 -4.23 -12.40
N GLY A 76 -7.43 -5.14 -13.32
CA GLY A 76 -8.47 -6.00 -13.88
C GLY A 76 -8.99 -7.07 -12.91
N SER A 77 -8.39 -7.18 -11.73
CA SER A 77 -8.68 -8.26 -10.79
C SER A 77 -8.98 -7.78 -9.36
N VAL A 78 -9.20 -6.48 -9.16
CA VAL A 78 -9.39 -5.93 -7.81
C VAL A 78 -10.86 -5.73 -7.42
N GLY A 79 -11.79 -6.00 -8.30
CA GLY A 79 -13.21 -5.82 -8.01
C GLY A 79 -13.64 -6.60 -6.77
N GLY A 80 -14.26 -5.91 -5.82
CA GLY A 80 -14.72 -6.51 -4.57
C GLY A 80 -13.66 -6.74 -3.51
N LYS A 81 -12.40 -6.37 -3.79
CA LYS A 81 -11.31 -6.53 -2.81
C LYS A 81 -11.17 -5.30 -1.93
N THR A 82 -10.68 -5.49 -0.71
CA THR A 82 -10.34 -4.41 0.20
C THR A 82 -8.83 -4.20 0.14
N ILE A 83 -8.41 -2.99 -0.20
CA ILE A 83 -7.01 -2.67 -0.42
C ILE A 83 -6.62 -1.45 0.42
N ALA A 84 -5.53 -1.55 1.20
CA ALA A 84 -4.94 -0.40 1.86
C ALA A 84 -3.83 0.15 0.96
N LEU A 85 -3.79 1.46 0.81
CA LEU A 85 -2.75 2.14 0.05
C LEU A 85 -1.91 2.99 0.99
N PHE A 86 -0.60 3.02 0.78
CA PHE A 86 0.31 3.81 1.61
C PHE A 86 1.53 4.26 0.82
N GLY A 87 2.22 5.25 1.35
CA GLY A 87 3.46 5.71 0.72
C GLY A 87 4.03 6.95 1.37
N SER A 88 5.33 7.17 1.14
CA SER A 88 6.05 8.36 1.60
C SER A 88 6.17 9.37 0.47
N TYR A 89 6.44 10.63 0.81
CA TYR A 89 6.68 11.68 -0.16
C TYR A 89 7.67 12.71 0.39
N GLY A 90 8.40 13.38 -0.50
CA GLY A 90 9.34 14.43 -0.10
C GLY A 90 8.77 15.82 -0.30
N TRP A 91 8.05 16.02 -1.40
CA TRP A 91 7.41 17.31 -1.73
C TRP A 91 6.06 17.04 -2.37
N GLY A 92 5.30 18.09 -2.59
CA GLY A 92 3.94 17.96 -3.07
C GLY A 92 2.97 17.80 -1.91
N ASP A 93 1.71 17.48 -2.22
CA ASP A 93 0.64 17.46 -1.22
C ASP A 93 -0.17 16.18 -1.18
N GLY A 94 0.37 15.10 -1.75
CA GLY A 94 -0.31 13.81 -1.74
C GLY A 94 -1.17 13.53 -2.96
N GLN A 95 -1.01 14.32 -4.03
CA GLN A 95 -1.82 14.13 -5.24
C GLN A 95 -1.67 12.73 -5.83
N TRP A 96 -0.44 12.17 -5.82
CA TRP A 96 -0.21 10.82 -6.35
C TRP A 96 -1.07 9.78 -5.63
N MET A 97 -1.27 9.97 -4.34
CA MET A 97 -2.06 9.03 -3.53
C MET A 97 -3.55 9.20 -3.79
N ARG A 98 -4.03 10.44 -3.92
CA ARG A 98 -5.43 10.69 -4.26
C ARG A 98 -5.78 10.10 -5.63
N ASP A 99 -4.89 10.26 -6.60
CA ASP A 99 -5.06 9.67 -7.92
C ASP A 99 -5.09 8.14 -7.86
N TRP A 100 -4.23 7.57 -7.03
CA TRP A 100 -4.15 6.12 -6.86
C TRP A 100 -5.42 5.57 -6.21
N VAL A 101 -5.94 6.24 -5.20
CA VAL A 101 -7.22 5.86 -4.56
C VAL A 101 -8.35 5.87 -5.59
N GLU A 102 -8.48 6.95 -6.36
CA GLU A 102 -9.51 7.04 -7.40
C GLU A 102 -9.37 5.92 -8.43
N ARG A 103 -8.15 5.64 -8.83
CA ARG A 103 -7.85 4.60 -9.81
C ARG A 103 -8.30 3.21 -9.33
N MET A 104 -7.97 2.88 -8.07
CA MET A 104 -8.35 1.59 -7.50
C MET A 104 -9.85 1.48 -7.29
N GLU A 105 -10.49 2.55 -6.82
CA GLU A 105 -11.94 2.58 -6.62
C GLU A 105 -12.68 2.48 -7.96
N ALA A 106 -12.19 3.13 -8.99
CA ALA A 106 -12.75 3.02 -10.34
C ALA A 106 -12.63 1.59 -10.88
N ALA A 107 -11.62 0.84 -10.44
CA ALA A 107 -11.45 -0.56 -10.81
C ALA A 107 -12.32 -1.51 -9.99
N GLY A 108 -13.08 -1.01 -9.03
CA GLY A 108 -14.00 -1.81 -8.22
C GLY A 108 -13.48 -2.21 -6.85
N ALA A 109 -12.31 -1.76 -6.45
CA ALA A 109 -11.76 -2.05 -5.12
C ALA A 109 -12.37 -1.13 -4.07
N CYS A 110 -12.41 -1.61 -2.83
CA CYS A 110 -12.73 -0.80 -1.68
C CYS A 110 -11.40 -0.38 -1.05
N VAL A 111 -11.07 0.91 -1.13
CA VAL A 111 -9.85 1.42 -0.49
C VAL A 111 -10.15 1.62 1.00
N LEU A 112 -9.38 0.95 1.85
CA LEU A 112 -9.57 1.00 3.30
C LEU A 112 -9.47 2.45 3.80
N ASN A 113 -10.46 2.89 4.57
CA ASN A 113 -10.64 4.27 5.04
C ASN A 113 -10.99 5.29 3.94
N GLY A 114 -11.10 4.86 2.69
CA GLY A 114 -11.41 5.77 1.58
C GLY A 114 -10.25 6.69 1.20
N GLU A 115 -9.06 6.48 1.78
CA GLU A 115 -7.88 7.28 1.50
C GLU A 115 -6.61 6.47 1.74
N GLY A 116 -5.50 6.88 1.13
CA GLY A 116 -4.21 6.27 1.38
C GLY A 116 -3.53 6.89 2.58
N LEU A 117 -2.71 6.10 3.27
CA LEU A 117 -1.90 6.58 4.39
C LEU A 117 -0.59 7.16 3.84
N ILE A 118 -0.36 8.44 4.06
CA ILE A 118 0.83 9.12 3.55
C ILE A 118 1.70 9.64 4.70
N CYS A 119 3.00 9.71 4.44
CA CYS A 119 3.98 10.19 5.41
C CYS A 119 5.05 10.99 4.69
N GLN A 120 5.37 12.17 5.19
CA GLN A 120 6.43 13.00 4.61
C GLN A 120 7.79 12.53 5.09
N GLU A 121 8.63 12.11 4.15
CA GLU A 121 9.99 11.63 4.40
C GLU A 121 10.03 10.44 5.38
N VAL A 122 10.94 10.46 6.35
CA VAL A 122 11.10 9.35 7.30
C VAL A 122 9.90 9.28 8.25
N PRO A 123 9.26 8.11 8.41
CA PRO A 123 8.13 7.99 9.35
C PRO A 123 8.57 8.33 10.77
N ASN A 124 7.88 9.30 11.38
CA ASN A 124 8.07 9.62 12.79
C ASN A 124 7.20 8.70 13.65
N ASP A 125 7.25 8.87 14.97
CA ASP A 125 6.48 8.02 15.89
C ASP A 125 4.97 8.04 15.62
N ALA A 126 4.43 9.22 15.27
CA ALA A 126 3.00 9.34 14.93
C ALA A 126 2.67 8.57 13.66
N ALA A 127 3.51 8.67 12.63
CA ALA A 127 3.31 7.95 11.37
C ALA A 127 3.42 6.43 11.57
N VAL A 128 4.37 5.98 12.38
CA VAL A 128 4.53 4.57 12.72
C VAL A 128 3.27 4.05 13.42
N ALA A 129 2.72 4.83 14.37
CA ALA A 129 1.50 4.46 15.07
C ALA A 129 0.31 4.36 14.10
N GLU A 130 0.21 5.27 13.14
CA GLU A 130 -0.84 5.22 12.11
C GLU A 130 -0.69 4.00 11.21
N CYS A 131 0.54 3.64 10.84
CA CYS A 131 0.80 2.43 10.05
C CYS A 131 0.39 1.18 10.81
N LYS A 132 0.71 1.09 12.09
CA LYS A 132 0.29 -0.05 12.92
C LYS A 132 -1.24 -0.13 13.03
N ALA A 133 -1.90 1.02 13.19
CA ALA A 133 -3.35 1.06 13.23
C ALA A 133 -3.96 0.58 11.91
N LEU A 134 -3.38 0.98 10.78
CA LEU A 134 -3.81 0.52 9.46
C LEU A 134 -3.64 -1.00 9.34
N GLY A 135 -2.55 -1.54 9.85
CA GLY A 135 -2.32 -2.99 9.86
C GLY A 135 -3.37 -3.74 10.65
N ARG A 136 -3.73 -3.22 11.83
CA ARG A 136 -4.81 -3.81 12.63
C ARG A 136 -6.15 -3.76 11.92
N GLN A 137 -6.43 -2.66 11.22
CA GLN A 137 -7.66 -2.54 10.42
C GLN A 137 -7.70 -3.54 9.27
N LEU A 138 -6.56 -3.73 8.58
CA LEU A 138 -6.45 -4.74 7.53
C LEU A 138 -6.75 -6.14 8.06
N ALA A 139 -6.23 -6.47 9.23
CA ALA A 139 -6.43 -7.78 9.83
C ALA A 139 -7.88 -8.03 10.21
N ALA A 140 -8.66 -6.96 10.41
CA ALA A 140 -10.07 -7.05 10.79
C ALA A 140 -11.02 -7.20 9.59
N GLN A 141 -10.50 -7.11 8.37
CA GLN A 141 -11.34 -7.18 7.15
C GLN A 141 -11.75 -8.59 6.75
#